data_39e008d4b54a58e95f603f2232c9cc38
#
_entry.id   39e008d4b54a58e95f603f2232c9cc38
#
_cell.length_a   1.000
_cell.length_b   1.000
_cell.length_c   1.000
_cell.angle_alpha   90.00
_cell.angle_beta   90.00
_cell.angle_gamma   90.00
#
_symmetry.space_group_name_H-M   'P 1'
#
loop_
_entity.id
_entity.type
_entity.pdbx_description
1 polymer ?
#
loop_
_entity_poly.entity_id
_entity_poly.type
_entity_poly.pdbx_seq_one_letter_code
_entity_poly.pdbx_strand_id
1 'polypeptide(L)'
;GTSHLSVVDSRGHVVAMTSSIETAFGSKQWVAGFLLNNQLTDFSFRPRDAQGRLIANRVQPGKRPRSSMAPTVVLDPSSGKPIASLGSPGGSFIIHYVAKSLWSLAHWGLDAQQAAAAPNFGTTGKATFLERGRFDAPTQASLAARGPTVRAVDLTSGTQILIQRGDQWEGGADPRREGLVMGVQP
;
A
#
# COMPACT_ATOMS: atom_id res chain seq x y z
N GLY A 1 -6.14 -9.92 -6.79
CA GLY A 1 -6.35 -8.52 -7.08
C GLY A 1 -6.69 -7.70 -5.86
N THR A 2 -6.03 -6.57 -5.72
CA THR A 2 -6.23 -5.62 -4.62
C THR A 2 -6.43 -4.23 -5.20
N SER A 3 -7.33 -3.45 -4.64
CA SER A 3 -7.57 -2.05 -4.99
C SER A 3 -7.69 -1.20 -3.74
N HIS A 4 -7.41 0.10 -3.88
CA HIS A 4 -7.60 1.06 -2.81
C HIS A 4 -8.45 2.22 -3.30
N LEU A 5 -9.30 2.75 -2.42
CA LEU A 5 -10.02 3.99 -2.62
C LEU A 5 -9.93 4.88 -1.38
N SER A 6 -9.85 6.18 -1.62
CA SER A 6 -9.97 7.24 -0.63
C SER A 6 -11.14 8.15 -1.02
N VAL A 7 -11.98 8.50 -0.07
CA VAL A 7 -13.15 9.37 -0.29
C VAL A 7 -13.23 10.39 0.82
N VAL A 8 -13.59 11.60 0.48
CA VAL A 8 -13.97 12.65 1.42
C VAL A 8 -15.31 13.26 1.00
N ASP A 9 -16.23 13.41 1.94
CA ASP A 9 -17.53 14.03 1.67
C ASP A 9 -17.53 15.54 2.02
N SER A 10 -18.60 16.23 1.66
CA SER A 10 -18.77 17.68 1.92
C SER A 10 -18.85 18.04 3.41
N ARG A 11 -19.00 17.05 4.30
CA ARG A 11 -19.00 17.23 5.76
C ARG A 11 -17.65 16.95 6.39
N GLY A 12 -16.66 16.56 5.57
CA GLY A 12 -15.31 16.22 6.02
C GLY A 12 -15.17 14.79 6.57
N HIS A 13 -16.13 13.90 6.34
CA HIS A 13 -15.93 12.49 6.65
C HIS A 13 -14.98 11.87 5.63
N VAL A 14 -14.05 11.09 6.12
CA VAL A 14 -12.99 10.47 5.30
C VAL A 14 -13.07 8.95 5.41
N VAL A 15 -12.95 8.29 4.25
CA VAL A 15 -12.83 6.84 4.16
C VAL A 15 -11.53 6.48 3.43
N ALA A 16 -10.75 5.59 4.01
CA ALA A 16 -9.64 4.89 3.37
C ALA A 16 -9.96 3.39 3.34
N MET A 17 -10.16 2.81 2.17
CA MET A 17 -10.52 1.40 2.04
C MET A 17 -9.63 0.67 1.05
N THR A 18 -8.98 -0.39 1.53
CA THR A 18 -8.29 -1.36 0.67
C THR A 18 -9.07 -2.65 0.63
N SER A 19 -9.47 -3.08 -0.56
CA SER A 19 -10.23 -4.30 -0.80
C SER A 19 -9.41 -5.28 -1.64
N SER A 20 -9.52 -6.58 -1.33
CA SER A 20 -8.73 -7.61 -2.00
C SER A 20 -9.51 -8.90 -2.18
N ILE A 21 -9.26 -9.57 -3.30
CA ILE A 21 -9.61 -10.97 -3.51
C ILE A 21 -8.36 -11.87 -3.45
N GLU A 22 -7.23 -11.33 -3.02
CA GLU A 22 -5.87 -11.87 -2.89
C GLU A 22 -5.25 -12.14 -4.27
N THR A 23 -5.27 -13.36 -4.84
CA THR A 23 -4.72 -13.61 -6.18
C THR A 23 -5.52 -12.89 -7.28
N ALA A 24 -5.00 -12.84 -8.50
CA ALA A 24 -5.61 -12.11 -9.62
C ALA A 24 -7.07 -12.53 -9.89
N PHE A 25 -7.40 -13.81 -9.67
CA PHE A 25 -8.74 -14.37 -9.83
C PHE A 25 -9.30 -14.98 -8.55
N GLY A 26 -8.80 -14.58 -7.39
CA GLY A 26 -9.22 -15.08 -6.08
C GLY A 26 -9.21 -16.61 -6.00
N SER A 27 -10.28 -17.21 -5.51
CA SER A 27 -10.47 -18.67 -5.46
C SER A 27 -10.84 -19.30 -6.80
N LYS A 28 -10.98 -18.50 -7.88
CA LYS A 28 -11.50 -18.90 -9.19
C LYS A 28 -12.97 -19.37 -9.16
N GLN A 29 -13.69 -19.11 -8.09
CA GLN A 29 -15.12 -19.39 -7.96
C GLN A 29 -15.91 -18.12 -8.24
N TRP A 30 -16.86 -18.22 -9.15
CA TRP A 30 -17.77 -17.15 -9.52
C TRP A 30 -19.12 -17.37 -8.85
N VAL A 31 -19.55 -16.45 -7.99
CA VAL A 31 -20.81 -16.54 -7.25
C VAL A 31 -21.48 -15.17 -7.22
N ALA A 32 -22.77 -15.14 -7.46
CA ALA A 32 -23.59 -13.92 -7.38
C ALA A 32 -23.03 -12.72 -8.19
N GLY A 33 -22.36 -12.98 -9.32
CA GLY A 33 -21.86 -11.93 -10.20
C GLY A 33 -20.43 -11.46 -9.91
N PHE A 34 -19.68 -12.08 -8.99
CA PHE A 34 -18.29 -11.73 -8.68
C PHE A 34 -17.42 -12.94 -8.31
N LEU A 35 -16.10 -12.75 -8.40
CA LEU A 35 -15.12 -13.75 -7.98
C LEU A 35 -14.96 -13.73 -6.45
N LEU A 36 -15.02 -14.90 -5.81
CA LEU A 36 -14.72 -15.02 -4.41
C LEU A 36 -13.21 -14.90 -4.16
N ASN A 37 -12.83 -14.32 -3.03
CA ASN A 37 -11.44 -14.23 -2.61
C ASN A 37 -10.87 -15.60 -2.20
N ASN A 38 -9.53 -15.70 -2.14
CA ASN A 38 -8.80 -16.82 -1.54
C ASN A 38 -7.96 -16.38 -0.34
N GLN A 39 -8.43 -15.41 0.43
CA GLN A 39 -7.67 -14.74 1.50
C GLN A 39 -7.17 -15.71 2.59
N LEU A 40 -7.80 -16.86 2.76
CA LEU A 40 -7.35 -17.88 3.71
C LEU A 40 -5.98 -18.48 3.35
N THR A 41 -5.53 -18.36 2.09
CA THR A 41 -4.18 -18.78 1.69
C THR A 41 -3.08 -17.89 2.25
N ASP A 42 -3.42 -16.74 2.83
CA ASP A 42 -2.48 -15.89 3.57
C ASP A 42 -2.11 -16.46 4.95
N PHE A 43 -2.82 -17.46 5.46
CA PHE A 43 -2.35 -18.22 6.60
C PHE A 43 -1.12 -19.06 6.23
N SER A 44 -0.32 -19.40 7.24
CA SER A 44 0.72 -20.42 7.09
C SER A 44 0.11 -21.78 6.79
N PHE A 45 0.59 -22.45 5.74
CA PHE A 45 0.16 -23.83 5.40
C PHE A 45 0.68 -24.89 6.39
N ARG A 46 1.57 -24.50 7.31
CA ARG A 46 2.08 -25.38 8.36
C ARG A 46 1.79 -24.75 9.72
N PRO A 47 1.30 -25.51 10.69
CA PRO A 47 1.03 -24.99 12.04
C PRO A 47 2.31 -24.81 12.87
N ARG A 48 3.41 -25.49 12.50
CA ARG A 48 4.69 -25.47 13.21
C ARG A 48 5.86 -25.24 12.25
N ASP A 49 6.92 -24.60 12.75
CA ASP A 49 8.19 -24.45 12.05
C ASP A 49 9.06 -25.73 12.09
N ALA A 50 10.25 -25.69 11.52
CA ALA A 50 11.18 -26.82 11.48
C ALA A 50 11.67 -27.23 12.89
N GLN A 51 11.56 -26.36 13.89
CA GLN A 51 11.93 -26.62 15.28
C GLN A 51 10.72 -27.04 16.14
N GLY A 52 9.55 -27.30 15.52
CA GLY A 52 8.33 -27.71 16.22
C GLY A 52 7.57 -26.56 16.92
N ARG A 53 8.03 -25.31 16.84
CA ARG A 53 7.40 -24.14 17.46
C ARG A 53 6.16 -23.74 16.68
N LEU A 54 5.12 -23.29 17.38
CA LEU A 54 3.89 -22.82 16.75
C LEU A 54 4.15 -21.56 15.92
N ILE A 55 3.75 -21.60 14.65
CA ILE A 55 3.82 -20.42 13.76
C ILE A 55 2.71 -19.44 14.16
N ALA A 56 3.07 -18.16 14.36
CA ALA A 56 2.13 -17.12 14.75
C ALA A 56 0.95 -16.98 13.78
N ASN A 57 1.22 -17.06 12.47
CA ASN A 57 0.20 -16.97 11.39
C ASN A 57 -0.41 -18.34 11.01
N ARG A 58 -0.41 -19.33 11.87
CA ARG A 58 -1.10 -20.61 11.63
C ARG A 58 -2.61 -20.45 11.67
N VAL A 59 -3.33 -21.32 10.99
CA VAL A 59 -4.79 -21.44 11.11
C VAL A 59 -5.17 -21.77 12.55
N GLN A 60 -6.13 -21.05 13.10
CA GLN A 60 -6.68 -21.25 14.44
C GLN A 60 -8.06 -20.58 14.54
N PRO A 61 -9.02 -21.14 15.31
CA PRO A 61 -10.33 -20.52 15.52
C PRO A 61 -10.21 -19.05 15.98
N GLY A 62 -11.05 -18.19 15.42
CA GLY A 62 -11.08 -16.74 15.75
C GLY A 62 -9.94 -15.89 15.18
N LYS A 63 -9.00 -16.48 14.48
CA LYS A 63 -7.91 -15.72 13.84
C LYS A 63 -8.27 -15.22 12.44
N ARG A 64 -7.71 -14.07 12.10
CA ARG A 64 -7.59 -13.58 10.72
C ARG A 64 -6.21 -13.91 10.18
N PRO A 65 -6.05 -14.16 8.87
CA PRO A 65 -4.74 -14.28 8.23
C PRO A 65 -3.98 -12.96 8.31
N ARG A 66 -2.66 -13.01 8.14
CA ARG A 66 -1.85 -11.81 7.96
C ARG A 66 -2.38 -11.00 6.78
N SER A 67 -2.20 -9.66 6.85
CA SER A 67 -2.43 -8.77 5.74
C SER A 67 -1.37 -7.67 5.73
N SER A 68 -0.95 -7.25 4.54
CA SER A 68 -0.12 -6.05 4.34
C SER A 68 -0.95 -4.84 3.91
N MET A 69 -2.26 -5.00 3.76
CA MET A 69 -3.16 -3.88 3.46
C MET A 69 -3.08 -2.84 4.58
N ALA A 70 -2.82 -1.61 4.19
CA ALA A 70 -2.56 -0.49 5.10
C ALA A 70 -3.35 0.75 4.67
N PRO A 71 -4.70 0.69 4.65
CA PRO A 71 -5.48 1.91 4.47
C PRO A 71 -5.21 2.85 5.63
N THR A 72 -4.89 4.10 5.33
CA THR A 72 -4.37 5.05 6.32
C THR A 72 -5.15 6.36 6.26
N VAL A 73 -5.55 6.87 7.41
CA VAL A 73 -6.06 8.23 7.61
C VAL A 73 -5.10 8.96 8.55
N VAL A 74 -4.66 10.15 8.14
CA VAL A 74 -3.81 11.03 8.97
C VAL A 74 -4.71 12.08 9.59
N LEU A 75 -4.56 12.27 10.88
CA LEU A 75 -5.29 13.28 11.63
C LEU A 75 -4.37 14.43 12.04
N ASP A 76 -4.87 15.64 11.99
CA ASP A 76 -4.22 16.80 12.60
C ASP A 76 -4.19 16.62 14.13
N PRO A 77 -3.01 16.70 14.76
CA PRO A 77 -2.90 16.40 16.20
C PRO A 77 -3.56 17.43 17.10
N SER A 78 -3.81 18.64 16.61
CA SER A 78 -4.41 19.72 17.40
C SER A 78 -5.93 19.71 17.35
N SER A 79 -6.50 19.43 16.18
CA SER A 79 -7.94 19.46 15.93
C SER A 79 -8.60 18.08 15.90
N GLY A 80 -7.82 17.02 15.72
CA GLY A 80 -8.30 15.66 15.50
C GLY A 80 -8.98 15.45 14.14
N LYS A 81 -8.98 16.46 13.26
CA LYS A 81 -9.60 16.37 11.94
C LYS A 81 -8.74 15.58 10.96
N PRO A 82 -9.35 14.81 10.04
CA PRO A 82 -8.61 14.16 8.96
C PRO A 82 -7.95 15.18 8.04
N ILE A 83 -6.66 14.97 7.74
CA ILE A 83 -5.89 15.82 6.82
C ILE A 83 -5.30 15.03 5.65
N ALA A 84 -5.30 13.70 5.71
CA ALA A 84 -4.97 12.88 4.54
C ALA A 84 -5.62 11.50 4.64
N SER A 85 -5.83 10.89 3.48
CA SER A 85 -6.29 9.51 3.31
C SER A 85 -5.51 8.87 2.18
N LEU A 86 -4.93 7.69 2.40
CA LEU A 86 -4.16 7.01 1.37
C LEU A 86 -4.07 5.50 1.60
N GLY A 87 -3.71 4.82 0.54
CA GLY A 87 -3.42 3.39 0.55
C GLY A 87 -3.05 2.89 -0.84
N SER A 88 -2.71 1.62 -0.95
CA SER A 88 -2.22 1.03 -2.19
C SER A 88 -2.53 -0.46 -2.27
N PRO A 89 -2.76 -1.03 -3.46
CA PRO A 89 -2.50 -2.43 -3.73
C PRO A 89 -0.99 -2.70 -3.83
N GLY A 90 -0.57 -3.98 -3.87
CA GLY A 90 0.83 -4.34 -4.12
C GLY A 90 1.37 -5.50 -3.27
N GLY A 91 0.49 -6.32 -2.68
CA GLY A 91 0.89 -7.48 -1.89
C GLY A 91 1.75 -7.09 -0.68
N SER A 92 2.85 -7.79 -0.45
CA SER A 92 3.75 -7.53 0.69
C SER A 92 4.44 -6.16 0.66
N PHE A 93 4.46 -5.48 -0.49
CA PHE A 93 5.05 -4.15 -0.64
C PHE A 93 4.09 -2.99 -0.33
N ILE A 94 2.82 -3.24 -0.08
CA ILE A 94 1.82 -2.21 0.26
C ILE A 94 2.30 -1.32 1.40
N ILE A 95 2.87 -1.90 2.45
CA ILE A 95 3.39 -1.17 3.62
C ILE A 95 4.44 -0.14 3.20
N HIS A 96 5.36 -0.54 2.30
CA HIS A 96 6.43 0.35 1.81
C HIS A 96 5.88 1.46 0.92
N TYR A 97 4.89 1.16 0.06
CA TYR A 97 4.27 2.17 -0.80
C TYR A 97 3.55 3.23 0.02
N VAL A 98 2.80 2.82 1.02
CA VAL A 98 2.11 3.74 1.93
C VAL A 98 3.12 4.55 2.75
N ALA A 99 4.12 3.90 3.36
CA ALA A 99 5.15 4.57 4.15
C ALA A 99 5.96 5.59 3.32
N LYS A 100 6.37 5.22 2.09
CA LYS A 100 7.05 6.12 1.14
C LYS A 100 6.18 7.35 0.86
N SER A 101 4.91 7.15 0.57
CA SER A 101 4.00 8.23 0.22
C SER A 101 3.77 9.18 1.41
N LEU A 102 3.56 8.65 2.60
CA LEU A 102 3.47 9.46 3.83
C LEU A 102 4.74 10.28 4.06
N TRP A 103 5.90 9.65 3.91
CA TRP A 103 7.18 10.33 4.08
C TRP A 103 7.38 11.43 3.03
N SER A 104 7.03 11.15 1.79
CA SER A 104 7.14 12.12 0.69
C SER A 104 6.28 13.36 0.91
N LEU A 105 5.04 13.16 1.36
CA LEU A 105 4.11 14.26 1.69
C LEU A 105 4.60 15.10 2.89
N ALA A 106 5.15 14.44 3.91
CA ALA A 106 5.53 15.10 5.16
C ALA A 106 6.92 15.77 5.10
N HIS A 107 7.88 15.22 4.34
CA HIS A 107 9.28 15.62 4.43
C HIS A 107 9.91 16.06 3.12
N TRP A 108 9.38 15.64 1.98
CA TRP A 108 9.96 16.01 0.68
C TRP A 108 9.20 17.14 -0.04
N GLY A 109 8.12 17.63 0.58
CA GLY A 109 7.30 18.71 0.03
C GLY A 109 6.58 18.35 -1.28
N LEU A 110 6.41 17.06 -1.56
CA LEU A 110 5.72 16.61 -2.77
C LEU A 110 4.21 16.83 -2.65
N ASP A 111 3.58 17.12 -3.77
CA ASP A 111 2.12 17.08 -3.89
C ASP A 111 1.61 15.64 -3.94
N ALA A 112 0.27 15.45 -3.91
CA ALA A 112 -0.33 14.13 -3.88
C ALA A 112 0.03 13.28 -5.12
N GLN A 113 0.03 13.90 -6.30
CA GLN A 113 0.36 13.22 -7.56
C GLN A 113 1.83 12.86 -7.63
N GLN A 114 2.72 13.75 -7.22
CA GLN A 114 4.16 13.51 -7.16
C GLN A 114 4.50 12.42 -6.16
N ALA A 115 3.88 12.42 -4.98
CA ALA A 115 4.07 11.39 -3.95
C ALA A 115 3.59 10.01 -4.41
N ALA A 116 2.46 9.93 -5.11
CA ALA A 116 1.98 8.68 -5.70
C ALA A 116 2.94 8.17 -6.79
N ALA A 117 3.43 9.06 -7.66
CA ALA A 117 4.32 8.73 -8.77
C ALA A 117 5.79 8.51 -8.38
N ALA A 118 6.22 8.89 -7.18
CA ALA A 118 7.60 8.77 -6.72
C ALA A 118 8.13 7.32 -6.80
N PRO A 119 9.44 7.12 -7.05
CA PRO A 119 10.04 5.79 -7.15
C PRO A 119 9.75 4.90 -5.93
N ASN A 120 9.40 3.66 -6.17
CA ASN A 120 9.13 2.69 -5.13
C ASN A 120 10.40 1.98 -4.66
N PHE A 121 10.46 1.70 -3.37
CA PHE A 121 11.50 0.88 -2.75
C PHE A 121 10.97 0.18 -1.52
N GLY A 122 11.68 -0.85 -1.06
CA GLY A 122 11.30 -1.56 0.14
C GLY A 122 12.15 -2.78 0.41
N THR A 123 11.85 -3.49 1.47
CA THR A 123 12.55 -4.72 1.87
C THR A 123 11.58 -5.76 2.41
N THR A 124 11.91 -7.03 2.22
CA THR A 124 11.23 -8.15 2.87
C THR A 124 12.15 -8.85 3.89
N GLY A 125 13.19 -8.14 4.36
CA GLY A 125 14.13 -8.60 5.38
C GLY A 125 15.40 -9.29 4.85
N LYS A 126 15.47 -9.62 3.56
CA LYS A 126 16.64 -10.31 2.96
C LYS A 126 17.39 -9.45 1.95
N ALA A 127 16.70 -8.59 1.25
CA ALA A 127 17.24 -7.71 0.24
C ALA A 127 16.48 -6.39 0.23
N THR A 128 17.14 -5.33 -0.22
CA THR A 128 16.50 -4.06 -0.56
C THR A 128 16.11 -4.10 -2.02
N PHE A 129 14.85 -3.84 -2.29
CA PHE A 129 14.29 -3.81 -3.63
C PHE A 129 14.09 -2.36 -4.05
N LEU A 130 14.53 -2.03 -5.25
CA LEU A 130 14.36 -0.73 -5.88
C LEU A 130 13.53 -0.90 -7.15
N GLU A 131 12.65 0.05 -7.43
CA GLU A 131 11.89 0.05 -8.68
C GLU A 131 12.84 0.17 -9.87
N ARG A 132 12.72 -0.78 -10.80
CA ARG A 132 13.57 -0.88 -11.98
C ARG A 132 13.53 0.42 -12.81
N GLY A 133 14.72 0.91 -13.18
CA GLY A 133 14.88 2.10 -14.01
C GLY A 133 14.52 3.43 -13.34
N ARG A 134 14.22 3.44 -12.03
CA ARG A 134 13.83 4.64 -11.30
C ARG A 134 14.89 5.16 -10.33
N PHE A 135 15.98 4.42 -10.16
CA PHE A 135 17.14 4.80 -9.34
C PHE A 135 18.41 4.77 -10.17
N ASP A 136 19.24 5.78 -10.05
CA ASP A 136 20.52 5.87 -10.72
C ASP A 136 21.55 4.87 -10.15
N ALA A 137 22.62 4.61 -10.93
CA ALA A 137 23.66 3.67 -10.53
C ALA A 137 24.43 4.11 -9.26
N PRO A 138 24.76 5.40 -9.06
CA PRO A 138 25.37 5.89 -7.83
C PRO A 138 24.53 5.61 -6.58
N THR A 139 23.22 5.85 -6.63
CA THR A 139 22.30 5.56 -5.52
C THR A 139 22.26 4.06 -5.21
N GLN A 140 22.17 3.20 -6.24
CA GLN A 140 22.19 1.75 -6.06
C GLN A 140 23.51 1.28 -5.44
N ALA A 141 24.64 1.78 -5.90
CA ALA A 141 25.98 1.46 -5.38
C ALA A 141 26.15 1.94 -3.92
N SER A 142 25.69 3.15 -3.60
CA SER A 142 25.74 3.69 -2.23
C SER A 142 24.93 2.85 -1.25
N LEU A 143 23.74 2.37 -1.67
CA LEU A 143 22.92 1.49 -0.85
C LEU A 143 23.59 0.12 -0.65
N ALA A 144 24.14 -0.47 -1.70
CA ALA A 144 24.85 -1.74 -1.63
C ALA A 144 26.07 -1.68 -0.73
N ALA A 145 26.83 -0.59 -0.76
CA ALA A 145 28.00 -0.36 0.10
C ALA A 145 27.66 -0.32 1.59
N ARG A 146 26.39 -0.09 1.96
CA ARG A 146 25.89 -0.12 3.36
C ARG A 146 25.54 -1.53 3.85
N GLY A 147 25.76 -2.57 3.02
CA GLY A 147 25.63 -3.97 3.39
C GLY A 147 24.44 -4.74 2.84
N PRO A 148 23.27 -4.16 2.52
CA PRO A 148 22.16 -4.96 2.02
C PRO A 148 22.40 -5.39 0.56
N THR A 149 21.90 -6.57 0.20
CA THR A 149 21.77 -6.95 -1.22
C THR A 149 20.72 -6.04 -1.87
N VAL A 150 21.11 -5.29 -2.90
CA VAL A 150 20.20 -4.43 -3.67
C VAL A 150 19.74 -5.16 -4.93
N ARG A 151 18.44 -5.10 -5.23
CA ARG A 151 17.83 -5.71 -6.42
C ARG A 151 16.88 -4.72 -7.10
N ALA A 152 17.06 -4.52 -8.40
CA ALA A 152 16.13 -3.77 -9.22
C ALA A 152 15.02 -4.71 -9.73
N VAL A 153 13.77 -4.42 -9.37
CA VAL A 153 12.59 -5.23 -9.72
C VAL A 153 11.42 -4.34 -10.11
N ASP A 154 10.41 -4.92 -10.73
CA ASP A 154 9.18 -4.20 -11.01
C ASP A 154 8.35 -4.09 -9.73
N LEU A 155 8.14 -2.87 -9.26
CA LEU A 155 7.37 -2.55 -8.06
C LEU A 155 6.11 -1.76 -8.47
N THR A 156 5.04 -2.51 -8.77
CA THR A 156 3.79 -1.96 -9.29
C THR A 156 2.84 -1.62 -8.14
N SER A 157 2.98 -0.40 -7.59
CA SER A 157 2.00 0.19 -6.68
C SER A 157 0.74 0.65 -7.42
N GLY A 158 -0.26 1.06 -6.69
CA GLY A 158 -1.49 1.69 -7.19
C GLY A 158 -1.99 2.64 -6.12
N THR A 159 -1.08 3.49 -5.62
CA THR A 159 -1.34 4.36 -4.50
C THR A 159 -2.37 5.42 -4.86
N GLN A 160 -3.39 5.56 -4.03
CA GLN A 160 -4.37 6.62 -4.11
C GLN A 160 -4.22 7.50 -2.88
N ILE A 161 -4.16 8.81 -3.10
CA ILE A 161 -3.91 9.79 -2.04
C ILE A 161 -4.96 10.90 -2.13
N LEU A 162 -5.51 11.28 -0.99
CA LEU A 162 -6.17 12.56 -0.78
C LEU A 162 -5.44 13.28 0.36
N ILE A 163 -5.13 14.55 0.20
CA ILE A 163 -4.50 15.38 1.24
C ILE A 163 -5.15 16.76 1.27
N GLN A 164 -5.39 17.28 2.46
CA GLN A 164 -5.91 18.62 2.65
C GLN A 164 -4.79 19.68 2.50
N ARG A 165 -5.03 20.67 1.67
CA ARG A 165 -4.17 21.84 1.48
C ARG A 165 -5.01 23.11 1.67
N GLY A 166 -4.87 23.75 2.83
CA GLY A 166 -5.79 24.82 3.22
C GLY A 166 -7.23 24.27 3.32
N ASP A 167 -8.15 24.91 2.61
CA ASP A 167 -9.56 24.52 2.60
C ASP A 167 -9.94 23.54 1.48
N GLN A 168 -8.97 23.07 0.70
CA GLN A 168 -9.20 22.18 -0.43
C GLN A 168 -8.58 20.81 -0.22
N TRP A 169 -9.17 19.81 -0.86
CA TRP A 169 -8.59 18.49 -0.98
C TRP A 169 -7.88 18.33 -2.33
N GLU A 170 -6.66 17.86 -2.28
CA GLU A 170 -5.83 17.53 -3.43
C GLU A 170 -5.74 16.02 -3.56
N GLY A 171 -5.88 15.51 -4.79
CA GLY A 171 -5.81 14.08 -5.06
C GLY A 171 -4.63 13.68 -5.92
N GLY A 172 -4.11 12.47 -5.71
CA GLY A 172 -3.09 11.84 -6.53
C GLY A 172 -3.41 10.37 -6.79
N ALA A 173 -3.27 9.96 -8.06
CA ALA A 173 -3.44 8.59 -8.51
C ALA A 173 -2.13 8.05 -9.10
N ASP A 174 -1.73 6.85 -8.68
CA ASP A 174 -0.49 6.21 -9.10
C ASP A 174 -0.53 5.87 -10.61
N PRO A 175 0.42 6.38 -11.42
CA PRO A 175 0.43 6.14 -12.85
C PRO A 175 0.80 4.69 -13.25
N ARG A 176 1.19 3.84 -12.30
CA ARG A 176 1.53 2.43 -12.57
C ARG A 176 0.32 1.55 -12.73
N ARG A 177 -0.85 2.03 -12.32
CA ARG A 177 -2.16 1.36 -12.47
C ARG A 177 -3.20 2.36 -12.92
N GLU A 178 -4.32 1.84 -13.39
CA GLU A 178 -5.50 2.62 -13.75
C GLU A 178 -6.14 3.17 -12.47
N GLY A 179 -5.88 4.41 -12.18
CA GLY A 179 -6.43 5.16 -11.06
C GLY A 179 -6.93 6.51 -11.53
N LEU A 180 -7.92 7.06 -10.83
CA LEU A 180 -8.53 8.33 -11.17
C LEU A 180 -8.78 9.15 -9.92
N VAL A 181 -8.51 10.45 -10.01
CA VAL A 181 -8.96 11.45 -9.04
C VAL A 181 -10.21 12.10 -9.61
N MET A 182 -11.27 12.10 -8.81
CA MET A 182 -12.54 12.75 -9.18
C MET A 182 -12.89 13.79 -8.12
N GLY A 183 -13.25 14.99 -8.56
CA GLY A 183 -13.82 16.04 -7.72
C GLY A 183 -15.23 16.33 -8.15
N VAL A 184 -16.10 16.63 -7.18
CA VAL A 184 -17.40 17.23 -7.46
C VAL A 184 -17.15 18.74 -7.49
N GLN A 185 -17.41 19.38 -8.62
CA GLN A 185 -17.45 20.86 -8.65
C GLN A 185 -18.65 21.31 -7.83
N PRO A 186 -18.50 22.37 -7.03
CA PRO A 186 -19.59 22.92 -6.25
C PRO A 186 -20.72 23.44 -7.10
#